data_17b66735ce92aa598d0102941923115c
#
_entry.id   17b66735ce92aa598d0102941923115c
#
_cell.length_a   1.000
_cell.length_b   1.000
_cell.length_c   1.000
_cell.angle_alpha   90.00
_cell.angle_beta   90.00
_cell.angle_gamma   90.00
#
_symmetry.space_group_name_H-M   'P 1'
#
loop_
_entity.id
_entity.type
_entity.pdbx_description
1 polymer ?
#
loop_
_entity_poly.entity_id
_entity_poly.type
_entity_poly.pdbx_seq_one_letter_code
_entity_poly.pdbx_strand_id
1 'polypeptide(L)'
;FTIKDNNNDDNTWYYDISDGSLKYAYCSNSADDYVVTPAIELGTAHMIEVVFDAKAGVMGSEKLEVTYGKSDKPEDQQKAQTFDLTNKEYQTFTATFEVTEHGRYYVGFHAISDPDQFTLNIKNIEVRNGALMKAPAAVAELKATPAAQGGLSATLSFRLPTQSLNGEELTGTVDVTVKRVDGSVVAEITGKQPGEDHSCNEENA
;
A
#
# COMPACT_ATOMS: atom_id res chain seq x y z
N PHE A 1 -13.09 -14.91 -1.27
CA PHE A 1 -12.44 -14.66 0.02
C PHE A 1 -11.83 -15.94 0.56
N THR A 2 -10.66 -15.82 1.22
CA THR A 2 -10.03 -16.91 1.97
C THR A 2 -10.11 -16.59 3.44
N ILE A 3 -10.50 -17.56 4.27
CA ILE A 3 -10.57 -17.41 5.72
C ILE A 3 -9.39 -18.16 6.34
N LYS A 4 -8.73 -17.57 7.31
CA LYS A 4 -7.59 -18.13 8.04
C LYS A 4 -7.83 -18.00 9.53
N ASP A 5 -7.89 -19.11 10.21
CA ASP A 5 -7.82 -19.24 11.67
C ASP A 5 -6.33 -19.26 12.03
N ASN A 6 -5.78 -18.12 12.47
CA ASN A 6 -4.34 -17.96 12.66
C ASN A 6 -3.87 -18.43 14.04
N ASN A 7 -4.75 -18.36 15.04
CA ASN A 7 -4.47 -18.83 16.40
C ASN A 7 -4.90 -20.29 16.65
N ASN A 8 -5.58 -20.92 15.68
CA ASN A 8 -6.06 -22.32 15.71
C ASN A 8 -6.99 -22.59 16.90
N ASP A 9 -7.93 -21.72 17.16
CA ASP A 9 -8.90 -21.86 18.25
C ASP A 9 -10.31 -22.27 17.78
N ASP A 10 -10.46 -22.62 16.50
CA ASP A 10 -11.70 -23.01 15.83
C ASP A 10 -12.78 -21.91 15.78
N ASN A 11 -12.46 -20.67 16.19
CA ASN A 11 -13.33 -19.51 16.03
C ASN A 11 -12.75 -18.60 14.94
N THR A 12 -13.53 -18.33 13.91
CA THR A 12 -13.03 -17.56 12.78
C THR A 12 -14.15 -16.77 12.08
N TRP A 13 -13.81 -16.04 11.04
CA TRP A 13 -14.77 -15.32 10.21
C TRP A 13 -15.74 -16.27 9.50
N TYR A 14 -16.99 -15.84 9.36
CA TYR A 14 -18.00 -16.50 8.54
C TYR A 14 -18.94 -15.51 7.86
N TYR A 15 -19.67 -15.95 6.86
CA TYR A 15 -20.65 -15.12 6.19
C TYR A 15 -22.00 -15.26 6.92
N ASP A 16 -22.49 -14.14 7.49
CA ASP A 16 -23.83 -14.05 8.09
C ASP A 16 -24.84 -13.65 7.01
N ILE A 17 -25.61 -14.65 6.54
CA ILE A 17 -26.59 -14.46 5.47
C ILE A 17 -27.76 -13.54 5.92
N SER A 18 -28.03 -13.47 7.20
CA SER A 18 -29.14 -12.65 7.74
C SER A 18 -28.83 -11.15 7.69
N ASP A 19 -27.56 -10.79 7.81
CA ASP A 19 -27.07 -9.40 7.80
C ASP A 19 -26.31 -9.05 6.50
N GLY A 20 -26.01 -10.04 5.68
CA GLY A 20 -25.23 -9.88 4.45
C GLY A 20 -23.81 -9.41 4.71
N SER A 21 -23.19 -9.84 5.80
CA SER A 21 -21.89 -9.40 6.25
C SER A 21 -20.92 -10.57 6.48
N LEU A 22 -19.63 -10.28 6.46
CA LEU A 22 -18.61 -11.11 7.07
C LEU A 22 -18.61 -10.79 8.57
N LYS A 23 -18.66 -11.81 9.39
CA LYS A 23 -18.81 -11.70 10.83
C LYS A 23 -17.78 -12.53 11.58
N TYR A 24 -17.17 -11.93 12.58
CA TYR A 24 -16.40 -12.58 13.61
C TYR A 24 -17.23 -12.59 14.90
N ALA A 25 -17.47 -13.76 15.47
CA ALA A 25 -18.33 -13.89 16.63
C ALA A 25 -17.53 -13.85 17.94
N TYR A 26 -18.28 -13.78 19.04
CA TYR A 26 -17.74 -13.88 20.40
C TYR A 26 -16.77 -15.05 20.54
N CYS A 27 -15.64 -14.78 21.18
CA CYS A 27 -14.68 -15.77 21.61
C CYS A 27 -14.12 -15.40 22.99
N SER A 28 -13.84 -16.42 23.83
CA SER A 28 -13.13 -16.24 25.10
C SER A 28 -11.62 -16.07 24.93
N ASN A 29 -11.11 -16.30 23.71
CA ASN A 29 -9.74 -16.05 23.34
C ASN A 29 -9.62 -14.69 22.64
N SER A 30 -8.40 -14.13 22.61
CA SER A 30 -8.12 -12.98 21.74
C SER A 30 -8.28 -13.40 20.28
N ALA A 31 -8.91 -12.52 19.49
CA ALA A 31 -9.01 -12.73 18.05
C ALA A 31 -7.63 -12.61 17.38
N ASP A 32 -7.36 -13.51 16.44
CA ASP A 32 -6.18 -13.46 15.56
C ASP A 32 -6.52 -14.19 14.24
N ASP A 33 -7.50 -13.65 13.50
CA ASP A 33 -8.08 -14.33 12.35
C ASP A 33 -8.28 -13.41 11.17
N TYR A 34 -8.02 -13.94 9.98
CA TYR A 34 -8.08 -13.17 8.75
C TYR A 34 -9.23 -13.61 7.85
N VAL A 35 -9.84 -12.64 7.18
CA VAL A 35 -10.57 -12.84 5.93
C VAL A 35 -9.87 -12.04 4.84
N VAL A 36 -9.43 -12.71 3.79
CA VAL A 36 -8.57 -12.15 2.74
C VAL A 36 -9.31 -12.14 1.41
N THR A 37 -9.24 -11.03 0.67
CA THR A 37 -9.86 -10.89 -0.66
C THR A 37 -9.23 -11.86 -1.67
N PRO A 38 -9.92 -12.14 -2.79
CA PRO A 38 -9.25 -12.60 -4.00
C PRO A 38 -8.15 -11.62 -4.42
N ALA A 39 -7.21 -12.09 -5.25
CA ALA A 39 -6.15 -11.25 -5.78
C ALA A 39 -6.70 -10.07 -6.58
N ILE A 40 -6.12 -8.89 -6.37
CA ILE A 40 -6.48 -7.63 -7.01
C ILE A 40 -5.24 -7.09 -7.70
N GLU A 41 -5.37 -6.60 -8.93
CA GLU A 41 -4.29 -5.94 -9.67
C GLU A 41 -4.20 -4.49 -9.22
N LEU A 42 -3.08 -4.10 -8.58
CA LEU A 42 -2.86 -2.74 -8.07
C LEU A 42 -1.66 -2.10 -8.76
N GLY A 43 -1.78 -0.79 -9.02
CA GLY A 43 -0.73 0.04 -9.60
C GLY A 43 -0.17 1.06 -8.62
N THR A 44 1.00 1.58 -8.93
CA THR A 44 1.78 2.50 -8.08
C THR A 44 1.43 3.98 -8.26
N ALA A 45 0.55 4.32 -9.21
CA ALA A 45 0.24 5.72 -9.52
C ALA A 45 -0.72 6.39 -8.51
N HIS A 46 -1.43 5.57 -7.72
CA HIS A 46 -2.44 6.05 -6.79
C HIS A 46 -2.20 5.52 -5.39
N MET A 47 -2.61 6.29 -4.39
CA MET A 47 -2.93 5.76 -3.09
C MET A 47 -4.04 4.72 -3.26
N ILE A 48 -3.92 3.57 -2.62
CA ILE A 48 -5.00 2.58 -2.63
C ILE A 48 -5.92 2.85 -1.44
N GLU A 49 -7.22 2.87 -1.72
CA GLU A 49 -8.27 3.00 -0.70
C GLU A 49 -9.04 1.69 -0.58
N VAL A 50 -9.18 1.21 0.65
CA VAL A 50 -10.07 0.11 1.02
C VAL A 50 -11.22 0.71 1.79
N VAL A 51 -12.39 0.77 1.16
CA VAL A 51 -13.62 1.32 1.75
C VAL A 51 -14.51 0.15 2.16
N PHE A 52 -15.04 0.20 3.37
CA PHE A 52 -15.90 -0.85 3.89
C PHE A 52 -16.82 -0.31 4.99
N ASP A 53 -17.96 -0.97 5.18
CA ASP A 53 -18.83 -0.69 6.31
C ASP A 53 -18.54 -1.68 7.44
N ALA A 54 -18.41 -1.18 8.66
CA ALA A 54 -18.17 -1.99 9.84
C ALA A 54 -19.01 -1.56 11.05
N LYS A 55 -19.25 -2.51 11.94
CA LYS A 55 -19.84 -2.28 13.26
C LYS A 55 -19.34 -3.28 14.28
N ALA A 56 -19.32 -2.87 15.54
CA ALA A 56 -19.23 -3.77 16.69
C ALA A 56 -20.62 -4.25 17.12
N GLY A 57 -20.68 -5.38 17.81
CA GLY A 57 -21.91 -5.87 18.43
C GLY A 57 -22.44 -4.96 19.51
N VAL A 58 -23.62 -5.33 20.05
CA VAL A 58 -24.33 -4.49 21.03
C VAL A 58 -23.58 -4.25 22.34
N MET A 59 -22.63 -5.12 22.66
CA MET A 59 -21.77 -4.99 23.84
C MET A 59 -20.28 -5.00 23.42
N GLY A 60 -19.44 -4.33 24.22
CA GLY A 60 -18.00 -4.29 24.00
C GLY A 60 -17.56 -3.33 22.89
N SER A 61 -16.31 -3.47 22.50
CA SER A 61 -15.67 -2.80 21.38
C SER A 61 -14.85 -3.83 20.61
N GLU A 62 -14.72 -3.65 19.32
CA GLU A 62 -13.96 -4.57 18.47
C GLU A 62 -12.75 -3.88 17.88
N LYS A 63 -11.73 -4.64 17.58
CA LYS A 63 -10.52 -4.15 16.90
C LYS A 63 -10.32 -4.87 15.58
N LEU A 64 -10.08 -4.09 14.55
CA LEU A 64 -9.88 -4.57 13.20
C LEU A 64 -8.63 -3.96 12.60
N GLU A 65 -7.76 -4.77 12.00
CA GLU A 65 -6.69 -4.28 11.12
C GLU A 65 -7.08 -4.55 9.67
N VAL A 66 -6.89 -3.53 8.83
CA VAL A 66 -6.83 -3.72 7.38
C VAL A 66 -5.37 -3.96 7.01
N THR A 67 -5.12 -5.02 6.25
CA THR A 67 -3.79 -5.45 5.84
C THR A 67 -3.72 -5.61 4.33
N TYR A 68 -2.52 -5.68 3.77
CA TYR A 68 -2.28 -5.96 2.35
C TYR A 68 -0.98 -6.74 2.16
N GLY A 69 -0.89 -7.52 1.10
CA GLY A 69 0.29 -8.34 0.82
C GLY A 69 0.30 -8.95 -0.56
N LYS A 70 1.40 -9.61 -0.91
CA LYS A 70 1.59 -10.30 -2.20
C LYS A 70 0.99 -11.71 -2.22
N SER A 71 0.53 -12.22 -1.09
CA SER A 71 -0.15 -13.51 -0.97
C SER A 71 -1.33 -13.42 0.02
N ASP A 72 -2.16 -14.46 0.06
CA ASP A 72 -3.29 -14.57 1.00
C ASP A 72 -2.89 -15.15 2.38
N LYS A 73 -1.60 -15.27 2.65
CA LYS A 73 -1.09 -15.83 3.91
C LYS A 73 -0.90 -14.73 4.95
N PRO A 74 -1.30 -14.96 6.24
CA PRO A 74 -1.11 -13.99 7.31
C PRO A 74 0.31 -13.46 7.44
N GLU A 75 1.32 -14.32 7.35
CA GLU A 75 2.74 -13.97 7.47
C GLU A 75 3.27 -13.04 6.37
N ASP A 76 2.58 -12.97 5.22
CA ASP A 76 2.94 -12.11 4.09
C ASP A 76 2.12 -10.79 4.07
N GLN A 77 1.23 -10.59 5.04
CA GLN A 77 0.39 -9.41 5.15
C GLN A 77 1.08 -8.30 5.94
N GLN A 78 1.01 -7.09 5.43
CA GLN A 78 1.49 -5.86 6.08
C GLN A 78 0.30 -5.05 6.57
N LYS A 79 0.40 -4.46 7.75
CA LYS A 79 -0.65 -3.61 8.28
C LYS A 79 -0.74 -2.30 7.51
N ALA A 80 -1.94 -1.97 7.03
CA ALA A 80 -2.28 -0.66 6.50
C ALA A 80 -2.78 0.26 7.61
N GLN A 81 -3.82 -0.17 8.35
CA GLN A 81 -4.46 0.64 9.37
C GLN A 81 -5.19 -0.22 10.40
N THR A 82 -5.27 0.26 11.64
CA THR A 82 -6.04 -0.33 12.74
C THR A 82 -7.26 0.55 13.06
N PHE A 83 -8.39 -0.08 13.36
CA PHE A 83 -9.64 0.55 13.73
C PHE A 83 -10.14 0.02 15.06
N ASP A 84 -10.47 0.93 15.98
CA ASP A 84 -11.21 0.63 17.21
C ASP A 84 -12.71 0.91 16.95
N LEU A 85 -13.50 -0.14 16.90
CA LEU A 85 -14.92 -0.08 16.55
C LEU A 85 -15.79 -0.07 17.80
N THR A 86 -16.45 1.04 18.06
CA THR A 86 -17.40 1.20 19.16
C THR A 86 -18.83 1.43 18.67
N ASN A 87 -18.99 1.70 17.37
CA ASN A 87 -20.28 1.94 16.72
C ASN A 87 -21.13 0.66 16.66
N LYS A 88 -22.42 0.78 17.00
CA LYS A 88 -23.37 -0.35 17.00
C LYS A 88 -24.17 -0.44 15.70
N GLU A 89 -24.14 0.63 14.92
CA GLU A 89 -24.69 0.68 13.58
C GLU A 89 -23.55 0.72 12.56
N TYR A 90 -23.81 0.27 11.35
CA TYR A 90 -22.80 0.33 10.29
C TYR A 90 -22.36 1.76 10.02
N GLN A 91 -21.06 1.95 10.00
CA GLN A 91 -20.39 3.16 9.55
C GLN A 91 -19.36 2.81 8.50
N THR A 92 -19.14 3.71 7.58
CA THR A 92 -18.14 3.54 6.52
C THR A 92 -16.77 3.96 7.02
N PHE A 93 -15.79 3.09 6.82
CA PHE A 93 -14.38 3.30 7.14
C PHE A 93 -13.56 3.25 5.86
N THR A 94 -12.41 3.90 5.87
CA THR A 94 -11.45 3.87 4.77
C THR A 94 -10.06 3.63 5.34
N ALA A 95 -9.40 2.57 4.89
CA ALA A 95 -7.97 2.38 5.07
C ALA A 95 -7.24 2.78 3.81
N THR A 96 -6.03 3.33 3.95
CA THR A 96 -5.20 3.72 2.81
C THR A 96 -3.81 3.11 2.92
N PHE A 97 -3.24 2.74 1.78
CA PHE A 97 -1.86 2.28 1.69
C PHE A 97 -1.27 2.52 0.30
N GLU A 98 0.04 2.46 0.22
CA GLU A 98 0.79 2.56 -1.03
C GLU A 98 1.36 1.21 -1.41
N VAL A 99 1.45 0.96 -2.72
CA VAL A 99 2.19 -0.18 -3.25
C VAL A 99 3.41 0.32 -4.01
N THR A 100 4.55 -0.31 -3.80
CA THR A 100 5.83 0.08 -4.42
C THR A 100 6.03 -0.52 -5.81
N GLU A 101 5.25 -1.54 -6.15
CA GLU A 101 5.34 -2.27 -7.42
C GLU A 101 3.94 -2.55 -7.95
N HIS A 102 3.77 -2.39 -9.26
CA HIS A 102 2.56 -2.87 -9.94
C HIS A 102 2.46 -4.41 -9.83
N GLY A 103 1.27 -4.93 -9.62
CA GLY A 103 1.03 -6.36 -9.63
C GLY A 103 -0.13 -6.82 -8.77
N ARG A 104 -0.14 -8.11 -8.49
CA ARG A 104 -1.20 -8.77 -7.74
C ARG A 104 -0.99 -8.61 -6.24
N TYR A 105 -2.05 -8.15 -5.57
CA TYR A 105 -2.11 -7.98 -4.13
C TYR A 105 -3.37 -8.60 -3.56
N TYR A 106 -3.36 -8.81 -2.27
CA TYR A 106 -4.46 -9.30 -1.47
C TYR A 106 -4.71 -8.30 -0.34
N VAL A 107 -5.95 -8.02 -0.03
CA VAL A 107 -6.35 -7.19 1.11
C VAL A 107 -6.92 -8.10 2.18
N GLY A 108 -6.41 -7.99 3.38
CA GLY A 108 -6.86 -8.75 4.55
C GLY A 108 -7.62 -7.88 5.54
N PHE A 109 -8.59 -8.48 6.19
CA PHE A 109 -9.27 -7.95 7.35
C PHE A 109 -8.96 -8.86 8.52
N HIS A 110 -8.13 -8.38 9.44
CA HIS A 110 -7.60 -9.11 10.57
C HIS A 110 -8.37 -8.72 11.84
N ALA A 111 -9.14 -9.62 12.39
CA ALA A 111 -9.75 -9.45 13.69
C ALA A 111 -8.68 -9.58 14.77
N ILE A 112 -8.56 -8.56 15.63
CA ILE A 112 -7.57 -8.50 16.72
C ILE A 112 -8.21 -8.06 18.05
N SER A 113 -9.48 -8.33 18.21
CA SER A 113 -10.22 -7.95 19.43
C SER A 113 -9.68 -8.68 20.65
N ASP A 114 -9.78 -8.02 21.81
CA ASP A 114 -9.50 -8.63 23.10
C ASP A 114 -10.49 -9.77 23.39
N PRO A 115 -10.20 -10.69 24.33
CA PRO A 115 -11.15 -11.72 24.75
C PRO A 115 -12.48 -11.14 25.21
N ASP A 116 -13.53 -11.93 25.10
CA ASP A 116 -14.86 -11.61 25.62
C ASP A 116 -15.52 -10.38 24.97
N GLN A 117 -15.09 -9.98 23.77
CA GLN A 117 -15.83 -9.03 22.95
C GLN A 117 -16.98 -9.74 22.21
N PHE A 118 -17.94 -9.00 21.63
CA PHE A 118 -19.19 -9.63 21.22
C PHE A 118 -19.23 -10.03 19.74
N THR A 119 -19.24 -9.10 18.82
CA THR A 119 -19.19 -9.39 17.38
C THR A 119 -18.58 -8.24 16.59
N LEU A 120 -17.82 -8.59 15.57
CA LEU A 120 -17.30 -7.69 14.57
C LEU A 120 -17.95 -8.04 13.23
N ASN A 121 -18.57 -7.07 12.57
CA ASN A 121 -19.22 -7.26 11.29
C ASN A 121 -18.65 -6.28 10.26
N ILE A 122 -18.35 -6.78 9.04
CA ILE A 122 -17.92 -5.97 7.91
C ILE A 122 -18.72 -6.33 6.65
N LYS A 123 -18.97 -5.34 5.78
CA LYS A 123 -19.63 -5.53 4.48
C LYS A 123 -19.29 -4.40 3.51
N ASN A 124 -19.83 -4.46 2.30
CA ASN A 124 -19.67 -3.41 1.26
C ASN A 124 -18.22 -3.08 1.00
N ILE A 125 -17.35 -4.11 0.93
CA ILE A 125 -15.92 -3.95 0.74
C ILE A 125 -15.64 -3.54 -0.71
N GLU A 126 -14.95 -2.41 -0.87
CA GLU A 126 -14.47 -1.88 -2.15
C GLU A 126 -12.98 -1.56 -2.04
N VAL A 127 -12.19 -1.98 -3.03
CA VAL A 127 -10.80 -1.57 -3.18
C VAL A 127 -10.69 -0.73 -4.45
N ARG A 128 -10.21 0.50 -4.32
CA ARG A 128 -10.20 1.46 -5.43
C ARG A 128 -8.93 2.32 -5.43
N ASN A 129 -8.68 2.97 -6.56
CA ASN A 129 -7.68 4.02 -6.63
C ASN A 129 -8.22 5.28 -5.93
N GLY A 130 -7.47 5.76 -4.96
CA GLY A 130 -7.70 7.04 -4.28
C GLY A 130 -6.94 8.18 -4.96
N ALA A 131 -6.39 9.08 -4.15
CA ALA A 131 -5.61 10.21 -4.65
C ALA A 131 -4.37 9.73 -5.44
N LEU A 132 -4.01 10.48 -6.47
CA LEU A 132 -2.72 10.29 -7.16
C LEU A 132 -1.57 10.49 -6.18
N MET A 133 -0.57 9.64 -6.27
CA MET A 133 0.65 9.77 -5.47
C MET A 133 1.40 11.05 -5.85
N LYS A 134 1.95 11.73 -4.85
CA LYS A 134 2.81 12.92 -5.05
C LYS A 134 4.24 12.54 -5.50
N ALA A 135 4.38 11.46 -6.26
CA ALA A 135 5.66 11.08 -6.83
C ALA A 135 6.13 12.15 -7.84
N PRO A 136 7.43 12.47 -7.89
CA PRO A 136 7.95 13.37 -8.90
C PRO A 136 7.63 12.88 -10.33
N ALA A 137 7.32 13.80 -11.23
CA ALA A 137 7.21 13.50 -12.65
C ALA A 137 8.56 13.04 -13.21
N ALA A 138 8.58 12.57 -14.45
CA ALA A 138 9.81 12.18 -15.11
C ALA A 138 10.78 13.37 -15.21
N VAL A 139 12.10 13.10 -15.14
CA VAL A 139 13.13 14.10 -15.41
C VAL A 139 12.96 14.66 -16.83
N ALA A 140 13.24 15.93 -16.99
CA ALA A 140 13.17 16.61 -18.28
C ALA A 140 14.58 16.70 -18.92
N GLU A 141 14.62 16.95 -20.22
CA GLU A 141 15.85 17.24 -20.98
C GLU A 141 16.94 16.17 -20.82
N LEU A 142 16.54 14.90 -20.64
CA LEU A 142 17.49 13.79 -20.51
C LEU A 142 18.31 13.65 -21.78
N LYS A 143 19.63 13.80 -21.63
CA LYS A 143 20.58 13.73 -22.73
C LYS A 143 21.81 12.91 -22.32
N ALA A 144 22.20 12.00 -23.18
CA ALA A 144 23.48 11.29 -23.08
C ALA A 144 24.46 11.84 -24.10
N THR A 145 25.62 12.29 -23.64
CA THR A 145 26.70 12.80 -24.50
C THR A 145 27.92 11.86 -24.39
N PRO A 146 28.24 11.10 -25.45
CA PRO A 146 29.40 10.20 -25.42
C PRO A 146 30.70 10.98 -25.30
N ALA A 147 31.72 10.34 -24.72
CA ALA A 147 33.07 10.88 -24.68
C ALA A 147 33.63 11.11 -26.08
N ALA A 148 34.53 12.08 -26.22
CA ALA A 148 35.21 12.34 -27.47
C ALA A 148 36.18 11.19 -27.83
N GLN A 149 36.38 10.97 -29.14
CA GLN A 149 37.39 10.06 -29.69
C GLN A 149 37.32 8.58 -29.25
N GLY A 150 36.10 8.04 -29.08
CA GLY A 150 35.92 6.61 -28.79
C GLY A 150 36.21 6.22 -27.34
N GLY A 151 36.20 7.18 -26.42
CA GLY A 151 36.17 6.90 -24.98
C GLY A 151 34.90 6.12 -24.62
N LEU A 152 35.06 5.14 -23.73
CA LEU A 152 33.95 4.25 -23.29
C LEU A 152 33.17 4.86 -22.13
N SER A 153 32.97 6.16 -22.09
CA SER A 153 32.16 6.87 -21.06
C SER A 153 31.13 7.77 -21.71
N ALA A 154 30.11 8.12 -20.95
CA ALA A 154 29.11 9.08 -21.35
C ALA A 154 28.77 10.02 -20.20
N THR A 155 28.47 11.28 -20.52
CA THR A 155 27.88 12.23 -19.57
C THR A 155 26.37 12.23 -19.76
N LEU A 156 25.63 11.92 -18.69
CA LEU A 156 24.20 12.08 -18.63
C LEU A 156 23.87 13.46 -18.04
N SER A 157 23.01 14.21 -18.70
CA SER A 157 22.49 15.48 -18.18
C SER A 157 20.96 15.46 -18.21
N PHE A 158 20.35 16.06 -17.21
CA PHE A 158 18.88 16.13 -17.07
C PHE A 158 18.50 17.23 -16.13
N ARG A 159 17.22 17.66 -16.22
CA ARG A 159 16.60 18.59 -15.28
C ARG A 159 15.64 17.85 -14.36
N LEU A 160 15.71 18.13 -13.05
CA LEU A 160 14.79 17.59 -12.08
C LEU A 160 13.37 18.11 -12.32
N PRO A 161 12.33 17.28 -12.08
CA PRO A 161 10.95 17.72 -12.24
C PRO A 161 10.59 18.83 -11.25
N THR A 162 9.73 19.75 -11.67
CA THR A 162 9.13 20.77 -10.82
C THR A 162 7.74 20.39 -10.35
N GLN A 163 7.17 19.34 -10.96
CA GLN A 163 5.81 18.87 -10.68
C GLN A 163 5.84 17.37 -10.37
N SER A 164 4.84 16.95 -9.60
CA SER A 164 4.52 15.56 -9.37
C SER A 164 3.77 14.95 -10.56
N LEU A 165 3.57 13.63 -10.55
CA LEU A 165 2.80 12.90 -11.58
C LEU A 165 1.37 13.43 -11.77
N ASN A 166 0.78 14.00 -10.73
CA ASN A 166 -0.55 14.61 -10.78
C ASN A 166 -0.56 16.10 -11.17
N GLY A 167 0.61 16.67 -11.52
CA GLY A 167 0.75 18.07 -11.94
C GLY A 167 0.83 19.10 -10.82
N GLU A 168 0.84 18.68 -9.55
CA GLU A 168 1.06 19.58 -8.42
C GLU A 168 2.53 19.98 -8.33
N GLU A 169 2.78 21.21 -7.84
CA GLU A 169 4.14 21.69 -7.61
C GLU A 169 4.82 20.87 -6.51
N LEU A 170 6.05 20.42 -6.77
CA LEU A 170 6.85 19.70 -5.79
C LEU A 170 7.36 20.66 -4.72
N THR A 171 7.10 20.32 -3.47
CA THR A 171 7.62 21.02 -2.29
C THR A 171 8.63 20.13 -1.58
N GLY A 172 9.79 20.69 -1.22
CA GLY A 172 10.86 19.93 -0.57
C GLY A 172 11.96 19.51 -1.55
N THR A 173 12.69 18.46 -1.20
CA THR A 173 13.84 17.97 -1.99
C THR A 173 13.49 16.75 -2.82
N VAL A 174 14.22 16.56 -3.92
CA VAL A 174 14.09 15.42 -4.84
C VAL A 174 15.38 14.60 -4.79
N ASP A 175 15.24 13.29 -4.71
CA ASP A 175 16.33 12.33 -4.82
C ASP A 175 16.22 11.57 -6.14
N VAL A 176 17.37 11.34 -6.79
CA VAL A 176 17.46 10.61 -8.05
C VAL A 176 18.51 9.53 -7.95
N THR A 177 18.16 8.31 -8.33
CA THR A 177 19.11 7.23 -8.54
C THR A 177 19.21 6.92 -10.03
N VAL A 178 20.39 7.09 -10.59
CA VAL A 178 20.70 6.72 -11.98
C VAL A 178 21.20 5.28 -12.00
N LYS A 179 20.54 4.43 -12.79
CA LYS A 179 20.87 3.00 -12.90
C LYS A 179 21.09 2.60 -14.35
N ARG A 180 21.92 1.60 -14.56
CA ARG A 180 22.01 0.86 -15.83
C ARG A 180 20.82 -0.08 -15.99
N VAL A 181 20.67 -0.62 -17.19
CA VAL A 181 19.60 -1.59 -17.51
C VAL A 181 19.73 -2.88 -16.68
N ASP A 182 20.93 -3.25 -16.26
CA ASP A 182 21.20 -4.39 -15.38
C ASP A 182 20.89 -4.12 -13.89
N GLY A 183 20.47 -2.88 -13.56
CA GLY A 183 20.12 -2.45 -12.21
C GLY A 183 21.29 -1.87 -11.41
N SER A 184 22.53 -1.92 -11.91
CA SER A 184 23.69 -1.32 -11.23
C SER A 184 23.56 0.20 -11.13
N VAL A 185 23.94 0.76 -9.96
CA VAL A 185 23.83 2.20 -9.68
C VAL A 185 25.02 2.93 -10.33
N VAL A 186 24.72 3.96 -11.11
CA VAL A 186 25.69 4.88 -11.71
C VAL A 186 25.93 6.10 -10.83
N ALA A 187 24.85 6.67 -10.31
CA ALA A 187 24.91 7.84 -9.43
C ALA A 187 23.70 7.90 -8.50
N GLU A 188 23.92 8.44 -7.30
CA GLU A 188 22.88 8.83 -6.37
C GLU A 188 22.99 10.34 -6.12
N ILE A 189 21.91 11.06 -6.39
CA ILE A 189 21.81 12.52 -6.26
C ILE A 189 20.68 12.79 -5.26
N THR A 190 21.02 13.31 -4.08
CA THR A 190 20.08 13.47 -2.97
C THR A 190 19.93 14.92 -2.53
N GLY A 191 18.78 15.26 -1.95
CA GLY A 191 18.52 16.54 -1.31
C GLY A 191 18.50 17.74 -2.25
N LYS A 192 18.13 17.57 -3.52
CA LYS A 192 18.16 18.62 -4.55
C LYS A 192 16.82 19.33 -4.67
N GLN A 193 16.86 20.57 -5.14
CA GLN A 193 15.64 21.33 -5.36
C GLN A 193 14.96 20.93 -6.68
N PRO A 194 13.62 20.92 -6.76
CA PRO A 194 12.92 20.76 -8.01
C PRO A 194 13.37 21.77 -9.07
N GLY A 195 13.53 21.32 -10.32
CA GLY A 195 13.96 22.16 -11.44
C GLY A 195 15.46 22.38 -11.58
N GLU A 196 16.29 21.87 -10.68
CA GLU A 196 17.74 21.95 -10.83
C GLU A 196 18.25 21.08 -12.00
N ASP A 197 19.29 21.60 -12.69
CA ASP A 197 20.02 20.84 -13.72
C ASP A 197 21.11 20.00 -13.08
N HIS A 198 21.19 18.75 -13.49
CA HIS A 198 22.20 17.81 -13.01
C HIS A 198 22.90 17.08 -14.14
N SER A 199 24.12 16.66 -13.85
CA SER A 199 24.87 15.76 -14.72
C SER A 199 25.64 14.72 -13.89
N CYS A 200 25.79 13.54 -14.45
CA CYS A 200 26.67 12.50 -13.92
C CYS A 200 27.43 11.84 -15.06
N ASN A 201 28.63 11.34 -14.76
CA ASN A 201 29.44 10.60 -15.72
C ASN A 201 29.24 9.11 -15.47
N GLU A 202 28.94 8.41 -16.54
CA GLU A 202 29.05 6.98 -16.57
C GLU A 202 30.44 6.62 -17.07
N GLU A 203 31.28 6.13 -16.19
CA GLU A 203 32.55 5.54 -16.55
C GLU A 203 32.35 4.06 -16.79
N ASN A 204 32.91 3.60 -17.84
CA ASN A 204 32.82 2.32 -18.41
C ASN A 204 32.85 1.13 -17.43
N ALA A 205 32.03 0.15 -17.73
CA ALA A 205 32.19 -1.21 -17.23
C ALA A 205 33.04 -2.03 -18.19
#